data_42ad83b57f907d697c394fdbc510d8ad
#
_entry.id   42ad83b57f907d697c394fdbc510d8ad
#
_cell.length_a   1.000
_cell.length_b   1.000
_cell.length_c   1.000
_cell.angle_alpha   90.00
_cell.angle_beta   90.00
_cell.angle_gamma   90.00
#
_symmetry.space_group_name_H-M   'P 1'
#
loop_
_entity.id
_entity.type
_entity.pdbx_description
1 polymer ?
#
loop_
_entity_poly.entity_id
_entity_poly.type
_entity_poly.pdbx_seq_one_letter_code
_entity_poly.pdbx_strand_id
1 'polypeptide(L)'
;MFEETSGKDIAFGTKNFGTSEEDASELVKKVLPIVGLDESYLDRSPFDLSGGQKRRVAIAGILVLNPKVLVLDEPTAGLDPQGAQEMMTLFMNLNKKEGKTVLLVTHDMEHVMNYCDHVIVLSHGEVTQEADVKEFFKHPEYLQEIGINPPSIVRLKMQLEENGFEMDPDTMDMNSLVDSIEKQVKKHE
;
A
#
# COMPACT_ATOMS: atom_id res chain seq x y z
N MET A 1 -6.51 20.34 3.74
CA MET A 1 -7.94 20.62 3.60
C MET A 1 -8.12 22.11 3.75
N PHE A 2 -8.67 22.77 2.76
CA PHE A 2 -8.68 24.23 2.62
C PHE A 2 -10.08 24.79 2.39
N GLU A 3 -11.05 23.95 2.10
CA GLU A 3 -12.40 24.33 1.71
C GLU A 3 -13.43 24.03 2.80
N GLU A 4 -14.60 24.68 2.73
CA GLU A 4 -15.68 24.53 3.70
C GLU A 4 -16.36 23.15 3.67
N THR A 5 -16.37 22.51 2.50
CA THR A 5 -16.99 21.19 2.30
C THR A 5 -16.02 20.23 1.64
N SER A 6 -16.20 18.93 1.90
CA SER A 6 -15.35 17.88 1.33
C SER A 6 -15.42 17.82 -0.19
N GLY A 7 -16.59 18.08 -0.78
CA GLY A 7 -16.74 18.14 -2.24
C GLY A 7 -15.92 19.28 -2.87
N LYS A 8 -15.93 20.47 -2.25
CA LYS A 8 -15.12 21.60 -2.68
C LYS A 8 -13.63 21.32 -2.49
N ASP A 9 -13.24 20.66 -1.39
CA ASP A 9 -11.85 20.32 -1.09
C ASP A 9 -11.31 19.31 -2.11
N ILE A 10 -12.11 18.29 -2.50
CA ILE A 10 -11.75 17.36 -3.59
C ILE A 10 -11.62 18.09 -4.93
N ALA A 11 -12.56 18.99 -5.26
CA ALA A 11 -12.55 19.76 -6.49
C ALA A 11 -11.44 20.81 -6.57
N PHE A 12 -10.80 21.14 -5.46
CA PHE A 12 -9.85 22.26 -5.38
C PHE A 12 -8.74 22.18 -6.45
N GLY A 13 -8.18 20.99 -6.64
CA GLY A 13 -7.11 20.78 -7.62
C GLY A 13 -7.54 21.05 -9.06
N THR A 14 -8.79 20.75 -9.42
CA THR A 14 -9.29 20.88 -10.80
C THR A 14 -9.38 22.32 -11.28
N LYS A 15 -9.63 23.27 -10.36
CA LYS A 15 -9.69 24.72 -10.66
C LYS A 15 -8.38 25.22 -11.26
N ASN A 16 -7.25 24.71 -10.79
CA ASN A 16 -5.92 25.11 -11.27
C ASN A 16 -5.63 24.62 -12.71
N PHE A 17 -6.41 23.65 -13.20
CA PHE A 17 -6.29 23.10 -14.56
C PHE A 17 -7.38 23.63 -15.51
N GLY A 18 -8.14 24.66 -15.10
CA GLY A 18 -9.12 25.32 -15.94
C GLY A 18 -10.42 24.53 -16.14
N THR A 19 -10.69 23.55 -15.27
CA THR A 19 -11.93 22.78 -15.32
C THR A 19 -13.13 23.63 -14.87
N SER A 20 -14.27 23.56 -15.58
CA SER A 20 -15.50 24.24 -15.17
C SER A 20 -16.02 23.70 -13.83
N GLU A 21 -16.86 24.46 -13.11
CA GLU A 21 -17.45 23.99 -11.85
C GLU A 21 -18.36 22.77 -12.05
N GLU A 22 -19.09 22.72 -13.17
CA GLU A 22 -19.95 21.60 -13.53
C GLU A 22 -19.13 20.33 -13.79
N ASP A 23 -18.09 20.42 -14.61
CA ASP A 23 -17.19 19.30 -14.90
C ASP A 23 -16.45 18.83 -13.64
N ALA A 24 -16.00 19.76 -12.79
CA ALA A 24 -15.35 19.44 -11.52
C ALA A 24 -16.30 18.66 -10.60
N SER A 25 -17.58 19.06 -10.51
CA SER A 25 -18.58 18.35 -9.71
C SER A 25 -18.81 16.92 -10.21
N GLU A 26 -18.87 16.72 -11.53
CA GLU A 26 -18.98 15.38 -12.11
C GLU A 26 -17.76 14.51 -11.84
N LEU A 27 -16.56 15.08 -11.95
CA LEU A 27 -15.31 14.36 -11.64
C LEU A 27 -15.26 13.95 -10.18
N VAL A 28 -15.68 14.82 -9.25
CA VAL A 28 -15.75 14.51 -7.82
C VAL A 28 -16.68 13.33 -7.57
N LYS A 29 -17.88 13.32 -8.16
CA LYS A 29 -18.84 12.20 -8.01
C LYS A 29 -18.27 10.87 -8.53
N LYS A 30 -17.48 10.90 -9.61
CA LYS A 30 -16.82 9.70 -10.17
C LYS A 30 -15.73 9.16 -9.25
N VAL A 31 -15.01 10.03 -8.53
CA VAL A 31 -13.88 9.65 -7.68
C VAL A 31 -14.32 9.14 -6.29
N LEU A 32 -15.43 9.65 -5.74
CA LEU A 32 -15.91 9.27 -4.41
C LEU A 32 -16.03 7.74 -4.21
N PRO A 33 -16.71 6.97 -5.07
CA PRO A 33 -16.82 5.53 -4.89
C PRO A 33 -15.47 4.81 -5.00
N ILE A 34 -14.51 5.35 -5.75
CA ILE A 34 -13.17 4.77 -5.87
C ILE A 34 -12.48 4.76 -4.51
N VAL A 35 -12.64 5.84 -3.72
CA VAL A 35 -12.06 5.95 -2.38
C VAL A 35 -12.97 5.39 -1.27
N GLY A 36 -14.11 4.77 -1.64
CA GLY A 36 -15.06 4.19 -0.69
C GLY A 36 -15.85 5.23 0.11
N LEU A 37 -16.13 6.38 -0.50
CA LEU A 37 -17.04 7.40 0.03
C LEU A 37 -18.27 7.49 -0.87
N ASP A 38 -19.39 7.97 -0.32
CA ASP A 38 -20.61 8.24 -1.05
C ASP A 38 -20.91 9.75 -1.14
N GLU A 39 -21.94 10.13 -1.89
CA GLU A 39 -22.29 11.53 -2.11
C GLU A 39 -22.70 12.27 -0.84
N SER A 40 -23.08 11.58 0.25
CA SER A 40 -23.41 12.23 1.53
C SER A 40 -22.23 12.96 2.16
N TYR A 41 -21.01 12.67 1.68
CA TYR A 41 -19.78 13.34 2.14
C TYR A 41 -19.55 14.69 1.45
N LEU A 42 -20.22 14.98 0.32
CA LEU A 42 -19.96 16.20 -0.47
C LEU A 42 -20.15 17.48 0.34
N ASP A 43 -21.24 17.54 1.12
CA ASP A 43 -21.63 18.72 1.89
C ASP A 43 -21.10 18.72 3.33
N ARG A 44 -20.39 17.64 3.74
CA ARG A 44 -19.81 17.57 5.09
C ARG A 44 -18.57 18.46 5.19
N SER A 45 -18.43 19.11 6.33
CA SER A 45 -17.17 19.79 6.67
C SER A 45 -16.04 18.77 6.79
N PRO A 46 -14.86 19.00 6.17
CA PRO A 46 -13.70 18.15 6.38
C PRO A 46 -13.30 18.02 7.86
N PHE A 47 -13.64 18.99 8.71
CA PHE A 47 -13.33 18.96 10.14
C PHE A 47 -14.15 17.92 10.91
N ASP A 48 -15.35 17.59 10.43
CA ASP A 48 -16.27 16.63 11.06
C ASP A 48 -15.96 15.17 10.67
N LEU A 49 -14.96 14.94 9.81
CA LEU A 49 -14.57 13.64 9.34
C LEU A 49 -13.61 12.94 10.31
N SER A 50 -13.70 11.60 10.41
CA SER A 50 -12.67 10.77 11.04
C SER A 50 -11.33 10.87 10.31
N GLY A 51 -10.24 10.47 10.96
CA GLY A 51 -8.91 10.49 10.33
C GLY A 51 -8.85 9.68 9.02
N GLY A 52 -9.45 8.49 8.99
CA GLY A 52 -9.54 7.66 7.78
C GLY A 52 -10.37 8.31 6.67
N GLN A 53 -11.50 8.94 7.02
CA GLN A 53 -12.33 9.67 6.04
C GLN A 53 -11.60 10.90 5.48
N LYS A 54 -10.90 11.67 6.32
CA LYS A 54 -10.04 12.77 5.88
C LYS A 54 -9.00 12.31 4.87
N ARG A 55 -8.35 11.18 5.14
CA ARG A 55 -7.36 10.60 4.23
C ARG A 55 -7.98 10.19 2.89
N ARG A 56 -9.16 9.57 2.89
CA ARG A 56 -9.91 9.23 1.68
C ARG A 56 -10.29 10.46 0.86
N VAL A 57 -10.74 11.54 1.51
CA VAL A 57 -11.01 12.83 0.86
C VAL A 57 -9.74 13.41 0.25
N ALA A 58 -8.61 13.38 0.96
CA ALA A 58 -7.34 13.87 0.42
C ALA A 58 -6.88 13.07 -0.82
N ILE A 59 -7.01 11.74 -0.78
CA ILE A 59 -6.71 10.87 -1.92
C ILE A 59 -7.65 11.17 -3.09
N ALA A 60 -8.95 11.37 -2.83
CA ALA A 60 -9.91 11.76 -3.87
C ALA A 60 -9.52 13.09 -4.55
N GLY A 61 -9.03 14.07 -3.77
CA GLY A 61 -8.54 15.35 -4.30
C GLY A 61 -7.32 15.23 -5.23
N ILE A 62 -6.54 14.14 -5.10
CA ILE A 62 -5.47 13.82 -6.04
C ILE A 62 -6.03 13.03 -7.23
N LEU A 63 -6.87 12.03 -6.98
CA LEU A 63 -7.41 11.15 -8.02
C LEU A 63 -8.34 11.88 -9.01
N VAL A 64 -9.01 12.95 -8.58
CA VAL A 64 -9.86 13.77 -9.46
C VAL A 64 -9.07 14.37 -10.64
N LEU A 65 -7.75 14.55 -10.50
CA LEU A 65 -6.83 14.99 -11.54
C LEU A 65 -6.43 13.86 -12.50
N ASN A 66 -6.89 12.64 -12.25
CA ASN A 66 -6.60 11.44 -13.01
C ASN A 66 -5.09 11.21 -13.28
N PRO A 67 -4.23 11.24 -12.27
CA PRO A 67 -2.80 11.03 -12.45
C PRO A 67 -2.51 9.62 -12.95
N LYS A 68 -1.46 9.46 -13.78
CA LYS A 68 -0.96 8.14 -14.20
C LYS A 68 -0.08 7.48 -13.14
N VAL A 69 0.60 8.29 -12.34
CA VAL A 69 1.53 7.85 -11.29
C VAL A 69 1.10 8.46 -9.96
N LEU A 70 1.01 7.62 -8.94
CA LEU A 70 0.74 8.01 -7.54
C LEU A 70 1.98 7.71 -6.71
N VAL A 71 2.46 8.70 -5.97
CA VAL A 71 3.53 8.52 -4.98
C VAL A 71 2.93 8.68 -3.60
N LEU A 72 3.05 7.65 -2.78
CA LEU A 72 2.41 7.53 -1.47
C LEU A 72 3.50 7.34 -0.42
N ASP A 73 3.63 8.32 0.47
CA ASP A 73 4.60 8.28 1.57
C ASP A 73 3.89 7.89 2.87
N GLU A 74 4.26 6.73 3.41
CA GLU A 74 3.68 6.12 4.62
C GLU A 74 2.14 6.19 4.68
N PRO A 75 1.44 5.71 3.65
CA PRO A 75 0.00 5.99 3.49
C PRO A 75 -0.89 5.30 4.53
N THR A 76 -0.35 4.35 5.29
CA THR A 76 -1.07 3.62 6.35
C THR A 76 -0.71 4.07 7.76
N ALA A 77 0.24 5.00 7.91
CA ALA A 77 0.68 5.47 9.22
C ALA A 77 -0.47 6.02 10.06
N GLY A 78 -0.58 5.55 11.31
CA GLY A 78 -1.62 5.98 12.26
C GLY A 78 -3.02 5.44 11.98
N LEU A 79 -3.18 4.49 11.06
CA LEU A 79 -4.43 3.72 10.89
C LEU A 79 -4.41 2.48 11.79
N ASP A 80 -5.60 2.01 12.16
CA ASP A 80 -5.76 0.68 12.72
C ASP A 80 -5.50 -0.41 11.64
N PRO A 81 -5.33 -1.68 12.01
CA PRO A 81 -5.01 -2.73 11.04
C PRO A 81 -6.06 -2.88 9.94
N GLN A 82 -7.34 -2.71 10.25
CA GLN A 82 -8.42 -2.80 9.26
C GLN A 82 -8.35 -1.61 8.30
N GLY A 83 -8.20 -0.39 8.80
CA GLY A 83 -8.06 0.82 7.97
C GLY A 83 -6.82 0.78 7.07
N ALA A 84 -5.71 0.23 7.57
CA ALA A 84 -4.50 0.02 6.78
C ALA A 84 -4.75 -0.96 5.62
N GLN A 85 -5.39 -2.10 5.89
CA GLN A 85 -5.73 -3.10 4.88
C GLN A 85 -6.69 -2.55 3.82
N GLU A 86 -7.72 -1.80 4.23
CA GLU A 86 -8.66 -1.15 3.31
C GLU A 86 -7.94 -0.15 2.40
N MET A 87 -7.00 0.62 2.96
CA MET A 87 -6.21 1.60 2.23
C MET A 87 -5.28 0.92 1.20
N MET A 88 -4.58 -0.14 1.59
CA MET A 88 -3.73 -0.90 0.68
C MET A 88 -4.56 -1.57 -0.42
N THR A 89 -5.74 -2.08 -0.10
CA THR A 89 -6.69 -2.62 -1.09
C THR A 89 -7.13 -1.56 -2.10
N LEU A 90 -7.37 -0.31 -1.66
CA LEU A 90 -7.66 0.81 -2.55
C LEU A 90 -6.50 1.03 -3.54
N PHE A 91 -5.26 1.09 -3.06
CA PHE A 91 -4.10 1.31 -3.94
C PHE A 91 -3.87 0.16 -4.93
N MET A 92 -4.06 -1.09 -4.48
CA MET A 92 -4.07 -2.24 -5.39
C MET A 92 -5.12 -2.12 -6.49
N ASN A 93 -6.34 -1.70 -6.14
CA ASN A 93 -7.40 -1.52 -7.14
C ASN A 93 -7.05 -0.41 -8.14
N LEU A 94 -6.45 0.69 -7.69
CA LEU A 94 -5.96 1.76 -8.58
C LEU A 94 -4.89 1.26 -9.56
N ASN A 95 -4.01 0.36 -9.11
CA ASN A 95 -3.03 -0.26 -9.99
C ASN A 95 -3.68 -1.30 -10.93
N LYS A 96 -4.34 -2.33 -10.38
CA LYS A 96 -4.80 -3.50 -11.15
C LYS A 96 -6.02 -3.20 -12.03
N LYS A 97 -6.95 -2.32 -11.58
CA LYS A 97 -8.19 -2.03 -12.32
C LYS A 97 -8.13 -0.74 -13.11
N GLU A 98 -7.45 0.29 -12.58
CA GLU A 98 -7.36 1.61 -13.21
C GLU A 98 -6.06 1.81 -14.00
N GLY A 99 -5.16 0.82 -13.98
CA GLY A 99 -3.88 0.85 -14.71
C GLY A 99 -2.92 1.96 -14.27
N LYS A 100 -3.04 2.43 -13.02
CA LYS A 100 -2.16 3.47 -12.48
C LYS A 100 -0.86 2.86 -11.96
N THR A 101 0.25 3.56 -12.11
CA THR A 101 1.49 3.23 -11.41
C THR A 101 1.42 3.76 -9.99
N VAL A 102 1.64 2.89 -9.01
CA VAL A 102 1.66 3.26 -7.58
C VAL A 102 3.08 3.06 -7.05
N LEU A 103 3.69 4.13 -6.57
CA LEU A 103 4.95 4.10 -5.83
C LEU A 103 4.64 4.24 -4.35
N LEU A 104 4.96 3.21 -3.58
CA LEU A 104 4.76 3.16 -2.14
C LEU A 104 6.10 3.38 -1.45
N VAL A 105 6.22 4.45 -0.68
CA VAL A 105 7.36 4.67 0.22
C VAL A 105 6.95 4.20 1.61
N THR A 106 7.61 3.17 2.13
CA THR A 106 7.28 2.58 3.43
C THR A 106 8.46 1.79 3.99
N HIS A 107 8.47 1.62 5.30
CA HIS A 107 9.33 0.69 6.03
C HIS A 107 8.58 -0.58 6.50
N ASP A 108 7.29 -0.70 6.16
CA ASP A 108 6.48 -1.88 6.49
C ASP A 108 6.68 -2.97 5.43
N MET A 109 7.50 -3.94 5.76
CA MET A 109 7.83 -5.05 4.87
C MET A 109 6.67 -6.03 4.65
N GLU A 110 5.67 -6.08 5.54
CA GLU A 110 4.43 -6.82 5.28
C GLU A 110 3.66 -6.19 4.11
N HIS A 111 3.59 -4.87 4.05
CA HIS A 111 2.97 -4.17 2.92
C HIS A 111 3.77 -4.38 1.63
N VAL A 112 5.10 -4.30 1.68
CA VAL A 112 5.95 -4.55 0.51
C VAL A 112 5.70 -5.96 -0.03
N MET A 113 5.75 -6.97 0.84
CA MET A 113 5.61 -8.37 0.45
C MET A 113 4.23 -8.70 -0.14
N ASN A 114 3.17 -8.14 0.46
CA ASN A 114 1.79 -8.49 0.10
C ASN A 114 1.20 -7.67 -1.05
N TYR A 115 1.73 -6.46 -1.32
CA TYR A 115 1.07 -5.50 -2.22
C TYR A 115 1.96 -4.96 -3.35
N CYS A 116 3.29 -5.14 -3.27
CA CYS A 116 4.20 -4.64 -4.30
C CYS A 116 4.65 -5.74 -5.25
N ASP A 117 4.99 -5.35 -6.47
CA ASP A 117 5.56 -6.25 -7.48
C ASP A 117 7.09 -6.09 -7.52
N HIS A 118 7.60 -4.89 -7.18
CA HIS A 118 9.01 -4.51 -7.31
C HIS A 118 9.46 -3.64 -6.13
N VAL A 119 10.73 -3.73 -5.76
CA VAL A 119 11.35 -3.00 -4.65
C VAL A 119 12.54 -2.21 -5.13
N ILE A 120 12.64 -0.97 -4.67
CA ILE A 120 13.81 -0.11 -4.81
C ILE A 120 14.22 0.31 -3.40
N VAL A 121 15.42 -0.04 -2.98
CA VAL A 121 15.97 0.35 -1.68
C VAL A 121 16.77 1.63 -1.82
N LEU A 122 16.38 2.64 -1.04
CA LEU A 122 17.08 3.91 -0.93
C LEU A 122 17.83 3.98 0.40
N SER A 123 19.13 4.17 0.36
CA SER A 123 19.97 4.38 1.53
C SER A 123 20.94 5.51 1.29
N HIS A 124 21.05 6.45 2.24
CA HIS A 124 21.94 7.62 2.16
C HIS A 124 21.78 8.46 0.86
N GLY A 125 20.57 8.47 0.28
CA GLY A 125 20.26 9.24 -0.95
C GLY A 125 20.64 8.52 -2.25
N GLU A 126 21.05 7.26 -2.18
CA GLU A 126 21.41 6.42 -3.33
C GLU A 126 20.53 5.18 -3.41
N VAL A 127 20.32 4.67 -4.63
CA VAL A 127 19.69 3.36 -4.85
C VAL A 127 20.75 2.30 -4.55
N THR A 128 20.51 1.50 -3.52
CA THR A 128 21.46 0.43 -3.11
C THR A 128 21.04 -0.95 -3.61
N GLN A 129 19.76 -1.15 -3.87
CA GLN A 129 19.24 -2.40 -4.43
C GLN A 129 17.96 -2.14 -5.22
N GLU A 130 17.73 -2.95 -6.25
CA GLU A 130 16.51 -3.01 -7.04
C GLU A 130 16.24 -4.48 -7.39
N ALA A 131 15.02 -4.98 -7.11
CA ALA A 131 14.66 -6.36 -7.35
C ALA A 131 13.15 -6.56 -7.42
N ASP A 132 12.71 -7.67 -8.01
CA ASP A 132 11.34 -8.17 -7.80
C ASP A 132 11.13 -8.55 -6.33
N VAL A 133 9.91 -8.34 -5.80
CA VAL A 133 9.59 -8.59 -4.38
C VAL A 133 9.99 -10.00 -3.94
N LYS A 134 9.70 -11.02 -4.75
CA LYS A 134 10.06 -12.41 -4.40
C LYS A 134 11.55 -12.60 -4.27
N GLU A 135 12.34 -12.05 -5.19
CA GLU A 135 13.79 -12.15 -5.16
C GLU A 135 14.39 -11.38 -3.97
N PHE A 136 13.82 -10.20 -3.68
CA PHE A 136 14.23 -9.37 -2.56
C PHE A 136 14.16 -10.10 -1.20
N PHE A 137 13.06 -10.83 -0.96
CA PHE A 137 12.86 -11.55 0.30
C PHE A 137 13.54 -12.91 0.38
N LYS A 138 14.21 -13.38 -0.68
CA LYS A 138 15.10 -14.56 -0.60
C LYS A 138 16.39 -14.29 0.18
N HIS A 139 16.75 -13.02 0.34
CA HIS A 139 17.97 -12.56 1.01
C HIS A 139 17.65 -11.72 2.26
N PRO A 140 17.00 -12.31 3.27
CA PRO A 140 16.52 -11.55 4.46
C PRO A 140 17.66 -11.00 5.32
N GLU A 141 18.88 -11.55 5.22
CA GLU A 141 20.10 -11.05 5.86
C GLU A 141 20.39 -9.60 5.47
N TYR A 142 20.16 -9.22 4.22
CA TYR A 142 20.32 -7.86 3.75
C TYR A 142 19.40 -6.87 4.48
N LEU A 143 18.17 -7.27 4.76
CA LEU A 143 17.22 -6.44 5.52
C LEU A 143 17.75 -6.16 6.94
N GLN A 144 18.33 -7.17 7.59
CA GLN A 144 18.92 -7.01 8.92
C GLN A 144 20.13 -6.08 8.89
N GLU A 145 20.98 -6.17 7.87
CA GLU A 145 22.16 -5.30 7.68
C GLU A 145 21.76 -3.82 7.57
N ILE A 146 20.66 -3.52 6.88
CA ILE A 146 20.15 -2.15 6.73
C ILE A 146 19.17 -1.73 7.84
N GLY A 147 19.00 -2.56 8.89
CA GLY A 147 18.18 -2.27 10.07
C GLY A 147 16.67 -2.35 9.83
N ILE A 148 16.22 -3.07 8.80
CA ILE A 148 14.80 -3.30 8.49
C ILE A 148 14.39 -4.71 8.95
N ASN A 149 13.28 -4.80 9.66
CA ASN A 149 12.72 -6.09 10.07
C ASN A 149 12.06 -6.82 8.88
N PRO A 150 12.45 -8.06 8.58
CA PRO A 150 11.76 -8.87 7.58
C PRO A 150 10.29 -9.11 7.93
N PRO A 151 9.43 -9.41 6.95
CA PRO A 151 8.05 -9.85 7.19
C PRO A 151 7.98 -11.04 8.14
N SER A 152 6.85 -11.19 8.83
CA SER A 152 6.64 -12.23 9.85
C SER A 152 6.89 -13.64 9.33
N ILE A 153 6.43 -13.92 8.11
CA ILE A 153 6.62 -15.22 7.45
C ILE A 153 8.09 -15.51 7.15
N VAL A 154 8.84 -14.49 6.70
CA VAL A 154 10.28 -14.60 6.41
C VAL A 154 11.07 -14.82 7.70
N ARG A 155 10.73 -14.11 8.79
CA ARG A 155 11.34 -14.32 10.11
C ARG A 155 11.09 -15.72 10.65
N LEU A 156 9.85 -16.23 10.50
CA LEU A 156 9.53 -17.58 10.93
C LEU A 156 10.31 -18.62 10.12
N LYS A 157 10.43 -18.44 8.81
CA LYS A 157 11.26 -19.29 7.95
C LYS A 157 12.71 -19.32 8.45
N MET A 158 13.33 -18.15 8.68
CA MET A 158 14.71 -18.06 9.21
C MET A 158 14.86 -18.80 10.53
N GLN A 159 13.91 -18.66 11.46
CA GLN A 159 13.95 -19.36 12.75
C GLN A 159 13.84 -20.89 12.58
N LEU A 160 13.07 -21.37 11.63
CA LEU A 160 12.97 -22.79 11.32
C LEU A 160 14.28 -23.32 10.73
N GLU A 161 14.90 -22.56 9.83
CA GLU A 161 16.23 -22.90 9.24
C GLU A 161 17.31 -22.96 10.31
N GLU A 162 17.35 -22.01 11.25
CA GLU A 162 18.27 -22.03 12.41
C GLU A 162 18.07 -23.26 13.32
N ASN A 163 16.85 -23.81 13.34
CA ASN A 163 16.53 -25.03 14.09
C ASN A 163 16.64 -26.32 13.25
N GLY A 164 17.27 -26.25 12.08
CA GLY A 164 17.63 -27.41 11.27
C GLY A 164 16.55 -27.87 10.29
N PHE A 165 15.52 -27.06 10.05
CA PHE A 165 14.56 -27.32 8.98
C PHE A 165 15.12 -26.84 7.63
N GLU A 166 15.03 -27.68 6.61
CA GLU A 166 15.34 -27.28 5.24
C GLU A 166 14.11 -26.61 4.62
N MET A 167 14.16 -25.31 4.35
CA MET A 167 13.04 -24.56 3.80
C MET A 167 13.25 -24.29 2.32
N ASP A 168 12.16 -24.38 1.55
CA ASP A 168 12.20 -23.98 0.14
C ASP A 168 12.44 -22.47 0.05
N PRO A 169 13.43 -21.99 -0.73
CA PRO A 169 13.68 -20.57 -0.93
C PRO A 169 12.45 -19.77 -1.37
N ASP A 170 11.54 -20.39 -2.12
CA ASP A 170 10.32 -19.76 -2.62
C ASP A 170 9.15 -19.77 -1.62
N THR A 171 9.38 -20.22 -0.38
CA THR A 171 8.38 -20.15 0.71
C THR A 171 8.16 -18.70 1.13
N MET A 172 7.02 -18.12 0.72
CA MET A 172 6.67 -16.71 0.91
C MET A 172 5.26 -16.51 1.52
N ASP A 173 4.55 -17.58 1.84
CA ASP A 173 3.23 -17.56 2.45
C ASP A 173 3.04 -18.74 3.43
N MET A 174 1.99 -18.65 4.26
CA MET A 174 1.74 -19.64 5.30
C MET A 174 1.48 -21.04 4.75
N ASN A 175 0.83 -21.17 3.59
CA ASN A 175 0.51 -22.49 3.03
C ASN A 175 1.79 -23.19 2.55
N SER A 176 2.63 -22.47 1.81
CA SER A 176 3.93 -22.98 1.35
C SER A 176 4.86 -23.32 2.52
N LEU A 177 4.77 -22.57 3.64
CA LEU A 177 5.52 -22.87 4.86
C LEU A 177 5.05 -24.18 5.50
N VAL A 178 3.75 -24.34 5.68
CA VAL A 178 3.16 -25.58 6.23
C VAL A 178 3.51 -26.77 5.38
N ASP A 179 3.37 -26.67 4.06
CA ASP A 179 3.73 -27.75 3.11
C ASP A 179 5.20 -28.16 3.25
N SER A 180 6.10 -27.17 3.42
CA SER A 180 7.54 -27.44 3.61
C SER A 180 7.82 -28.18 4.91
N ILE A 181 7.16 -27.80 6.02
CA ILE A 181 7.28 -28.46 7.32
C ILE A 181 6.73 -29.90 7.25
N GLU A 182 5.52 -30.09 6.68
CA GLU A 182 4.91 -31.42 6.58
C GLU A 182 5.77 -32.40 5.77
N LYS A 183 6.39 -31.94 4.68
CA LYS A 183 7.28 -32.78 3.86
C LYS A 183 8.47 -33.28 4.68
N GLN A 184 9.01 -32.50 5.60
CA GLN A 184 10.15 -32.91 6.41
C GLN A 184 9.75 -33.82 7.57
N VAL A 185 8.66 -33.53 8.26
CA VAL A 185 8.16 -34.39 9.35
C VAL A 185 7.88 -35.80 8.82
N LYS A 186 7.23 -35.94 7.66
CA LYS A 186 6.95 -37.23 7.00
C LYS A 186 8.20 -37.98 6.52
N LYS A 187 9.36 -37.32 6.39
CA LYS A 187 10.64 -37.97 6.04
C LYS A 187 11.34 -38.60 7.26
N HIS A 188 10.96 -38.17 8.47
CA HIS A 188 11.54 -38.62 9.71
C HIS A 188 10.69 -39.65 10.48
N GLU A 189 9.48 -39.98 9.96
CA GLU A 189 8.67 -41.12 10.36
C GLU A 189 8.98 -42.35 9.48
#